data_ba68cf6f992cf0cd720d5e0e2214e9e1
#
_entry.id   ba68cf6f992cf0cd720d5e0e2214e9e1
#
_cell.length_a   1.000
_cell.length_b   1.000
_cell.length_c   1.000
_cell.angle_alpha   90.00
_cell.angle_beta   90.00
_cell.angle_gamma   90.00
#
_symmetry.space_group_name_H-M   'P 1'
#
loop_
_entity.id
_entity.type
_entity.pdbx_description
1 polymer ?
#
loop_
_entity_poly.entity_id
_entity_poly.type
_entity_poly.pdbx_seq_one_letter_code
_entity_poly.pdbx_strand_id
1 'polypeptide(L)'
;MGAPNGNQFWKARSKHGRNPIFASPDQLWDAAEEYFQWCVDNPLQEAIVYQGVLNEDQTKPLMRAMTLDGLLIFLDISDACWYGYKTKDGFSSVARKIDKIIRTQKFEGASAGLLNPNIIARDLGLSDKSELTGKDGGPIEHKATVITSEMDAETAARLYQQAINGLSES
;
A
#
# COMPACT_ATOMS: atom_id res chain seq x y z
N MET A 1 4.68 -22.07 10.97
CA MET A 1 5.00 -22.52 9.60
C MET A 1 5.87 -21.45 8.94
N GLY A 2 7.00 -21.83 8.35
CA GLY A 2 7.85 -20.87 7.62
C GLY A 2 7.23 -20.54 6.27
N ALA A 3 7.55 -19.33 5.72
CA ALA A 3 7.13 -18.98 4.37
C ALA A 3 7.78 -19.93 3.35
N PRO A 4 7.05 -20.35 2.30
CA PRO A 4 7.60 -21.17 1.22
C PRO A 4 8.84 -20.53 0.56
N ASN A 5 9.67 -21.37 -0.07
CA ASN A 5 10.83 -20.91 -0.83
C ASN A 5 10.39 -19.90 -1.90
N GLY A 6 11.20 -18.85 -2.11
CA GLY A 6 10.88 -17.73 -3.02
C GLY A 6 10.20 -16.53 -2.37
N ASN A 7 9.66 -16.66 -1.15
CA ASN A 7 9.03 -15.55 -0.43
C ASN A 7 10.01 -14.72 0.43
N GLN A 8 11.30 -15.05 0.38
CA GLN A 8 12.37 -14.42 1.18
C GLN A 8 13.32 -13.62 0.28
N PHE A 9 12.77 -12.66 -0.49
CA PHE A 9 13.53 -11.89 -1.49
C PHE A 9 14.72 -11.12 -0.91
N TRP A 10 14.66 -10.69 0.36
CA TRP A 10 15.76 -10.00 1.04
C TRP A 10 17.03 -10.85 1.22
N LYS A 11 16.92 -12.19 1.04
CA LYS A 11 18.04 -13.12 1.07
C LYS A 11 18.68 -13.33 -0.30
N ALA A 12 18.06 -12.84 -1.37
CA ALA A 12 18.55 -13.04 -2.74
C ALA A 12 19.86 -12.28 -3.03
N ARG A 13 20.23 -11.38 -2.14
CA ARG A 13 21.42 -10.56 -2.32
C ARG A 13 22.71 -11.31 -1.91
N SER A 14 23.65 -11.38 -2.84
CA SER A 14 24.93 -12.07 -2.64
C SER A 14 26.08 -11.16 -2.18
N LYS A 15 25.90 -9.83 -2.12
CA LYS A 15 26.96 -8.86 -1.82
C LYS A 15 26.62 -7.99 -0.62
N HIS A 16 27.51 -8.01 0.38
CA HIS A 16 27.53 -7.06 1.50
C HIS A 16 28.53 -5.93 1.17
N GLY A 17 28.08 -4.69 1.22
CA GLY A 17 28.93 -3.51 1.03
C GLY A 17 28.13 -2.31 0.51
N ARG A 18 28.72 -1.11 0.68
CA ARG A 18 28.18 0.13 0.14
C ARG A 18 28.19 0.04 -1.39
N ASN A 19 27.02 -0.06 -2.01
CA ASN A 19 26.94 -0.04 -3.46
C ASN A 19 27.47 1.29 -3.99
N PRO A 20 28.25 1.27 -5.08
CA PRO A 20 28.63 2.50 -5.75
C PRO A 20 27.37 3.24 -6.20
N ILE A 21 27.39 4.55 -6.01
CA ILE A 21 26.38 5.43 -6.61
C ILE A 21 26.46 5.20 -8.12
N PHE A 22 25.32 4.97 -8.79
CA PHE A 22 25.28 4.78 -10.24
C PHE A 22 25.92 5.97 -10.94
N ALA A 23 26.88 5.70 -11.81
CA ALA A 23 27.64 6.73 -12.51
C ALA A 23 26.87 7.33 -13.69
N SER A 24 25.91 6.58 -14.27
CA SER A 24 25.09 7.02 -15.39
C SER A 24 23.62 6.61 -15.21
N PRO A 25 22.68 7.31 -15.89
CA PRO A 25 21.28 6.91 -15.93
C PRO A 25 21.06 5.51 -16.49
N ASP A 26 21.87 5.09 -17.47
CA ASP A 26 21.77 3.76 -18.07
C ASP A 26 22.09 2.66 -17.04
N GLN A 27 23.13 2.86 -16.22
CA GLN A 27 23.44 1.92 -15.13
C GLN A 27 22.31 1.79 -14.11
N LEU A 28 21.61 2.89 -13.79
CA LEU A 28 20.44 2.84 -12.93
C LEU A 28 19.30 2.09 -13.60
N TRP A 29 19.13 2.29 -14.90
CA TRP A 29 18.12 1.60 -15.68
C TRP A 29 18.37 0.08 -15.73
N ASP A 30 19.59 -0.32 -16.11
CA ASP A 30 19.99 -1.73 -16.19
C ASP A 30 19.77 -2.46 -14.85
N ALA A 31 20.17 -1.82 -13.75
CA ALA A 31 19.97 -2.38 -12.41
C ALA A 31 18.48 -2.48 -12.02
N ALA A 32 17.66 -1.55 -12.48
CA ALA A 32 16.19 -1.65 -12.27
C ALA A 32 15.58 -2.76 -13.15
N GLU A 33 16.05 -2.95 -14.38
CA GLU A 33 15.63 -4.08 -15.23
C GLU A 33 15.97 -5.42 -14.60
N GLU A 34 17.14 -5.55 -13.98
CA GLU A 34 17.50 -6.76 -13.22
C GLU A 34 16.50 -7.05 -12.10
N TYR A 35 16.07 -6.01 -11.36
CA TYR A 35 15.04 -6.16 -10.34
C TYR A 35 13.69 -6.58 -10.94
N PHE A 36 13.27 -5.98 -12.04
CA PHE A 36 12.02 -6.32 -12.69
C PHE A 36 12.02 -7.78 -13.17
N GLN A 37 13.12 -8.19 -13.82
CA GLN A 37 13.30 -9.56 -14.26
C GLN A 37 13.32 -10.52 -13.07
N TRP A 38 14.02 -10.15 -12.00
CA TRP A 38 14.04 -10.94 -10.77
C TRP A 38 12.63 -11.13 -10.19
N CYS A 39 11.78 -10.10 -10.19
CA CYS A 39 10.39 -10.23 -9.74
C CYS A 39 9.59 -11.23 -10.58
N VAL A 40 9.81 -11.26 -11.89
CA VAL A 40 9.15 -12.20 -12.82
C VAL A 40 9.65 -13.63 -12.59
N ASP A 41 10.95 -13.81 -12.47
CA ASP A 41 11.58 -15.12 -12.33
C ASP A 41 11.39 -15.75 -10.94
N ASN A 42 11.04 -14.93 -9.94
CA ASN A 42 10.84 -15.36 -8.56
C ASN A 42 9.41 -15.06 -8.07
N PRO A 43 8.38 -15.72 -8.63
CA PRO A 43 7.01 -15.55 -8.18
C PRO A 43 6.87 -15.93 -6.71
N LEU A 44 5.87 -15.37 -6.03
CA LEU A 44 5.49 -15.85 -4.71
C LEU A 44 4.93 -17.27 -4.83
N GLN A 45 5.06 -18.06 -3.76
CA GLN A 45 4.56 -19.43 -3.75
C GLN A 45 3.43 -19.55 -2.74
N GLU A 46 2.31 -20.08 -3.17
CA GLU A 46 1.17 -20.42 -2.31
C GLU A 46 1.11 -21.94 -2.18
N ALA A 47 1.05 -22.44 -0.93
CA ALA A 47 0.88 -23.87 -0.68
C ALA A 47 -0.54 -24.31 -1.07
N ILE A 48 -0.66 -25.40 -1.79
CA ILE A 48 -1.96 -25.94 -2.22
C ILE A 48 -2.54 -26.80 -1.08
N VAL A 49 -3.79 -26.48 -0.69
CA VAL A 49 -4.56 -27.29 0.24
C VAL A 49 -5.53 -28.15 -0.56
N TYR A 50 -5.38 -29.45 -0.49
CA TYR A 50 -6.30 -30.40 -1.12
C TYR A 50 -7.09 -31.16 -0.05
N GLN A 51 -8.41 -31.12 -0.11
CA GLN A 51 -9.33 -31.76 0.86
C GLN A 51 -9.02 -31.45 2.34
N GLY A 52 -8.59 -30.21 2.64
CA GLY A 52 -8.23 -29.77 3.99
C GLY A 52 -6.83 -30.21 4.46
N VAL A 53 -6.09 -30.92 3.63
CA VAL A 53 -4.70 -31.34 3.91
C VAL A 53 -3.74 -30.39 3.16
N LEU A 54 -2.79 -29.82 3.91
CA LEU A 54 -1.73 -29.01 3.33
C LEU A 54 -0.77 -29.93 2.56
N ASN A 55 -0.61 -29.67 1.26
CA ASN A 55 0.37 -30.39 0.45
C ASN A 55 1.64 -29.49 0.35
N GLU A 56 2.64 -29.79 1.19
CA GLU A 56 3.86 -28.98 1.27
C GLU A 56 4.74 -29.12 0.02
N ASP A 57 4.58 -30.20 -0.74
CA ASP A 57 5.34 -30.48 -1.96
C ASP A 57 4.77 -29.80 -3.21
N GLN A 58 3.55 -29.28 -3.13
CA GLN A 58 2.88 -28.61 -4.25
C GLN A 58 2.60 -27.15 -3.94
N THR A 59 3.14 -26.27 -4.78
CA THR A 59 2.92 -24.83 -4.67
C THR A 59 2.38 -24.27 -5.99
N LYS A 60 1.56 -23.23 -5.86
CA LYS A 60 1.07 -22.45 -6.99
C LYS A 60 1.88 -21.14 -7.07
N PRO A 61 2.47 -20.82 -8.21
CA PRO A 61 3.14 -19.54 -8.39
C PRO A 61 2.10 -18.39 -8.42
N LEU A 62 2.36 -17.35 -7.65
CA LEU A 62 1.58 -16.12 -7.63
C LEU A 62 2.44 -14.95 -8.10
N MET A 63 1.81 -14.00 -8.78
CA MET A 63 2.48 -12.79 -9.24
C MET A 63 3.12 -12.05 -8.06
N ARG A 64 4.39 -11.68 -8.21
CA ARG A 64 5.09 -10.81 -7.26
C ARG A 64 4.85 -9.36 -7.65
N ALA A 65 4.24 -8.58 -6.76
CA ALA A 65 4.11 -7.14 -6.96
C ALA A 65 5.49 -6.46 -6.93
N MET A 66 5.78 -5.66 -7.92
CA MET A 66 6.93 -4.76 -7.91
C MET A 66 6.63 -3.59 -6.95
N THR A 67 7.59 -3.27 -6.08
CA THR A 67 7.47 -2.13 -5.16
C THR A 67 8.71 -1.26 -5.20
N LEU A 68 8.56 0.02 -4.89
CA LEU A 68 9.72 0.90 -4.78
C LEU A 68 10.65 0.42 -3.66
N ASP A 69 10.10 0.11 -2.50
CA ASP A 69 10.88 -0.39 -1.36
C ASP A 69 11.63 -1.69 -1.72
N GLY A 70 10.99 -2.60 -2.47
CA GLY A 70 11.62 -3.81 -2.98
C GLY A 70 12.79 -3.50 -3.91
N LEU A 71 12.64 -2.53 -4.82
CA LEU A 71 13.73 -2.06 -5.67
C LEU A 71 14.88 -1.48 -4.84
N LEU A 72 14.59 -0.60 -3.88
CA LEU A 72 15.63 0.03 -3.06
C LEU A 72 16.40 -1.00 -2.23
N ILE A 73 15.70 -2.00 -1.68
CA ILE A 73 16.33 -3.13 -0.98
C ILE A 73 17.21 -3.94 -1.95
N PHE A 74 16.72 -4.23 -3.15
CA PHE A 74 17.45 -4.99 -4.17
C PHE A 74 18.73 -4.27 -4.59
N LEU A 75 18.65 -2.95 -4.79
CA LEU A 75 19.76 -2.10 -5.19
C LEU A 75 20.70 -1.71 -4.01
N ASP A 76 20.26 -1.93 -2.76
CA ASP A 76 20.95 -1.51 -1.52
C ASP A 76 21.20 0.00 -1.46
N ILE A 77 20.19 0.76 -1.81
CA ILE A 77 20.21 2.22 -1.71
C ILE A 77 19.14 2.71 -0.75
N SER A 78 19.37 3.87 -0.14
CA SER A 78 18.40 4.50 0.74
C SER A 78 17.37 5.33 -0.04
N ASP A 79 16.22 5.63 0.61
CA ASP A 79 15.23 6.58 0.10
C ASP A 79 15.86 7.93 -0.26
N ALA A 80 16.76 8.45 0.57
CA ALA A 80 17.46 9.72 0.31
C ALA A 80 18.27 9.65 -0.99
N CYS A 81 18.91 8.52 -1.26
CA CYS A 81 19.66 8.30 -2.51
C CYS A 81 18.69 8.29 -3.71
N TRP A 82 17.55 7.59 -3.59
CA TRP A 82 16.53 7.56 -4.63
C TRP A 82 15.95 8.95 -4.92
N TYR A 83 15.60 9.72 -3.87
CA TYR A 83 15.16 11.11 -4.05
C TYR A 83 16.22 11.97 -4.74
N GLY A 84 17.50 11.74 -4.45
CA GLY A 84 18.61 12.37 -5.16
C GLY A 84 18.57 12.09 -6.67
N TYR A 85 18.32 10.84 -7.09
CA TYR A 85 18.17 10.50 -8.52
C TYR A 85 16.94 11.14 -9.16
N LYS A 86 15.83 11.28 -8.45
CA LYS A 86 14.63 11.95 -8.95
C LYS A 86 14.84 13.43 -9.29
N THR A 87 15.80 14.06 -8.64
CA THR A 87 16.10 15.50 -8.81
C THR A 87 17.36 15.75 -9.64
N LYS A 88 18.22 14.76 -9.80
CA LYS A 88 19.48 14.86 -10.52
C LYS A 88 19.25 14.91 -12.02
N ASP A 89 19.88 15.86 -12.70
CA ASP A 89 19.83 15.97 -14.15
C ASP A 89 20.28 14.67 -14.84
N GLY A 90 19.60 14.31 -15.93
CA GLY A 90 19.78 13.05 -16.64
C GLY A 90 19.14 11.83 -15.96
N PHE A 91 19.15 11.75 -14.63
CA PHE A 91 18.59 10.61 -13.88
C PHE A 91 17.06 10.72 -13.64
N SER A 92 16.55 11.94 -13.57
CA SER A 92 15.13 12.20 -13.22
C SER A 92 14.14 11.55 -14.20
N SER A 93 14.49 11.45 -15.49
CA SER A 93 13.68 10.79 -16.50
C SER A 93 13.63 9.28 -16.30
N VAL A 94 14.77 8.66 -16.00
CA VAL A 94 14.89 7.22 -15.72
C VAL A 94 14.17 6.87 -14.43
N ALA A 95 14.39 7.61 -13.35
CA ALA A 95 13.70 7.37 -12.08
C ALA A 95 12.18 7.46 -12.23
N ARG A 96 11.66 8.45 -12.98
CA ARG A 96 10.23 8.56 -13.29
C ARG A 96 9.70 7.41 -14.15
N LYS A 97 10.49 6.90 -15.09
CA LYS A 97 10.14 5.73 -15.89
C LYS A 97 10.01 4.48 -15.03
N ILE A 98 10.95 4.27 -14.11
CA ILE A 98 10.94 3.17 -13.14
C ILE A 98 9.70 3.25 -12.25
N ASP A 99 9.40 4.42 -11.65
CA ASP A 99 8.20 4.62 -10.83
C ASP A 99 6.91 4.28 -11.63
N LYS A 100 6.85 4.69 -12.90
CA LYS A 100 5.69 4.38 -13.76
C LYS A 100 5.54 2.88 -14.04
N ILE A 101 6.63 2.16 -14.29
CA ILE A 101 6.60 0.72 -14.54
C ILE A 101 6.08 -0.01 -13.31
N ILE A 102 6.63 0.30 -12.12
CA ILE A 102 6.19 -0.27 -10.85
C ILE A 102 4.70 -0.02 -10.63
N ARG A 103 4.24 1.22 -10.85
CA ARG A 103 2.82 1.59 -10.72
C ARG A 103 1.93 0.85 -11.70
N THR A 104 2.34 0.75 -12.98
CA THR A 104 1.58 0.10 -14.04
C THR A 104 1.46 -1.40 -13.76
N GLN A 105 2.56 -2.07 -13.41
CA GLN A 105 2.55 -3.49 -13.09
C GLN A 105 1.58 -3.81 -11.93
N LYS A 106 1.55 -2.99 -10.89
CA LYS A 106 0.62 -3.15 -9.77
C LYS A 106 -0.83 -2.95 -10.21
N PHE A 107 -1.10 -1.92 -11.00
CA PHE A 107 -2.45 -1.65 -11.51
C PHE A 107 -2.96 -2.76 -12.41
N GLU A 108 -2.17 -3.20 -13.39
CA GLU A 108 -2.51 -4.29 -14.30
C GLU A 108 -2.70 -5.61 -13.55
N GLY A 109 -1.80 -5.93 -12.62
CA GLY A 109 -1.89 -7.13 -11.80
C GLY A 109 -3.16 -7.16 -10.94
N ALA A 110 -3.55 -6.02 -10.36
CA ALA A 110 -4.80 -5.90 -9.61
C ALA A 110 -6.03 -6.01 -10.53
N SER A 111 -6.00 -5.35 -11.70
CA SER A 111 -7.07 -5.39 -12.69
C SER A 111 -7.30 -6.79 -13.26
N ALA A 112 -6.23 -7.59 -13.40
CA ALA A 112 -6.31 -8.98 -13.84
C ALA A 112 -6.65 -9.98 -12.71
N GLY A 113 -6.84 -9.52 -11.48
CA GLY A 113 -7.08 -10.39 -10.32
C GLY A 113 -5.84 -11.20 -9.86
N LEU A 114 -4.64 -10.84 -10.33
CA LEU A 114 -3.39 -11.49 -9.95
C LEU A 114 -2.81 -10.92 -8.65
N LEU A 115 -3.18 -9.70 -8.29
CA LEU A 115 -2.85 -9.02 -7.05
C LEU A 115 -4.14 -8.63 -6.32
N ASN A 116 -4.05 -8.47 -4.99
CA ASN A 116 -5.21 -8.05 -4.21
C ASN A 116 -5.58 -6.56 -4.54
N PRO A 117 -6.75 -6.30 -5.15
CA PRO A 117 -7.10 -4.96 -5.62
C PRO A 117 -7.23 -3.95 -4.48
N ASN A 118 -7.69 -4.37 -3.29
CA ASN A 118 -7.84 -3.46 -2.15
C ASN A 118 -6.49 -3.00 -1.59
N ILE A 119 -5.50 -3.88 -1.57
CA ILE A 119 -4.14 -3.54 -1.14
C ILE A 119 -3.51 -2.59 -2.15
N ILE A 120 -3.63 -2.91 -3.45
CA ILE A 120 -3.05 -2.09 -4.51
C ILE A 120 -3.74 -0.73 -4.62
N ALA A 121 -5.06 -0.65 -4.47
CA ALA A 121 -5.77 0.62 -4.47
C ALA A 121 -5.25 1.56 -3.37
N ARG A 122 -5.04 1.05 -2.16
CA ARG A 122 -4.47 1.82 -1.04
C ARG A 122 -3.03 2.25 -1.31
N ASP A 123 -2.19 1.35 -1.82
CA ASP A 123 -0.79 1.62 -2.16
C ASP A 123 -0.68 2.66 -3.29
N LEU A 124 -1.57 2.63 -4.28
CA LEU A 124 -1.62 3.61 -5.36
C LEU A 124 -2.31 4.93 -4.98
N GLY A 125 -2.85 5.04 -3.77
CA GLY A 125 -3.60 6.21 -3.30
C GLY A 125 -4.94 6.39 -4.00
N LEU A 126 -5.53 5.31 -4.55
CA LEU A 126 -6.87 5.31 -5.10
C LEU A 126 -7.85 5.15 -3.95
N SER A 127 -8.58 6.19 -3.63
CA SER A 127 -9.63 6.15 -2.60
C SER A 127 -11.00 6.39 -3.24
N ASP A 128 -11.98 5.60 -2.82
CA ASP A 128 -13.37 5.94 -3.12
C ASP A 128 -13.73 7.21 -2.35
N LYS A 129 -14.08 8.27 -3.07
CA LYS A 129 -14.62 9.48 -2.45
C LYS A 129 -16.06 9.19 -2.05
N SER A 130 -16.31 8.91 -0.78
CA SER A 130 -17.65 8.94 -0.23
C SER A 130 -17.87 10.30 0.42
N GLU A 131 -18.75 11.11 -0.15
CA GLU A 131 -19.25 12.32 0.50
C GLU A 131 -20.48 11.93 1.33
N LEU A 132 -20.35 12.00 2.65
CA LEU A 132 -21.49 11.93 3.55
C LEU A 132 -22.11 13.32 3.61
N THR A 133 -23.27 13.47 2.99
CA THR A 133 -24.04 14.71 3.05
C THR A 133 -25.27 14.52 3.93
N GLY A 134 -25.70 15.59 4.58
CA GLY A 134 -26.97 15.64 5.28
C GLY A 134 -28.16 15.63 4.31
N LYS A 135 -29.36 15.80 4.85
CA LYS A 135 -30.61 15.84 4.07
C LYS A 135 -30.51 16.86 2.93
N ASP A 136 -30.91 16.49 1.73
CA ASP A 136 -30.92 17.31 0.50
C ASP A 136 -29.51 17.77 0.06
N GLY A 137 -28.44 17.02 0.41
CA GLY A 137 -27.08 17.35 0.02
C GLY A 137 -26.44 18.46 0.87
N GLY A 138 -27.09 18.87 1.95
CA GLY A 138 -26.57 19.89 2.87
C GLY A 138 -25.53 19.35 3.87
N PRO A 139 -24.99 20.21 4.74
CA PRO A 139 -24.10 19.79 5.82
C PRO A 139 -24.81 18.84 6.79
N ILE A 140 -24.08 17.88 7.37
CA ILE A 140 -24.60 17.06 8.46
C ILE A 140 -24.76 17.94 9.70
N GLU A 141 -25.98 18.15 10.14
CA GLU A 141 -26.26 18.89 11.38
C GLU A 141 -25.84 18.05 12.59
N HIS A 142 -24.85 18.52 13.33
CA HIS A 142 -24.49 17.97 14.63
C HIS A 142 -25.17 18.78 15.73
N LYS A 143 -26.19 18.22 16.36
CA LYS A 143 -26.76 18.80 17.60
C LYS A 143 -25.97 18.25 18.78
N ALA A 144 -25.09 19.05 19.35
CA ALA A 144 -24.41 18.74 20.59
C ALA A 144 -25.10 19.45 21.76
N THR A 145 -25.62 18.68 22.72
CA THR A 145 -26.12 19.21 23.98
C THR A 145 -24.97 19.11 25.00
N VAL A 146 -24.44 20.25 25.42
CA VAL A 146 -23.36 20.33 26.40
C VAL A 146 -23.98 20.55 27.79
N ILE A 147 -23.79 19.60 28.69
CA ILE A 147 -24.15 19.73 30.08
C ILE A 147 -22.87 20.14 30.84
N THR A 148 -22.87 21.33 31.40
CA THR A 148 -21.71 21.86 32.15
C THR A 148 -21.95 21.73 33.66
N SER A 149 -20.87 21.74 34.43
CA SER A 149 -20.91 21.69 35.91
C SER A 149 -21.59 22.91 36.54
N GLU A 150 -21.81 24.00 35.80
CA GLU A 150 -22.50 25.21 36.25
C GLU A 150 -24.02 25.15 36.04
N MET A 151 -24.51 24.11 35.39
CA MET A 151 -25.92 23.92 35.09
C MET A 151 -26.61 23.28 36.30
N ASP A 152 -27.78 23.82 36.70
CA ASP A 152 -28.58 23.20 37.77
C ASP A 152 -29.11 21.83 37.34
N ALA A 153 -29.33 20.96 38.33
CA ALA A 153 -29.72 19.57 38.10
C ALA A 153 -31.06 19.41 37.35
N GLU A 154 -31.99 20.35 37.55
CA GLU A 154 -33.30 20.29 36.90
C GLU A 154 -33.20 20.63 35.43
N THR A 155 -32.39 21.65 35.08
CA THR A 155 -32.12 22.02 33.70
C THR A 155 -31.34 20.93 32.97
N ALA A 156 -30.34 20.32 33.61
CA ALA A 156 -29.59 19.20 33.07
C ALA A 156 -30.50 17.97 32.76
N ALA A 157 -31.38 17.61 33.69
CA ALA A 157 -32.31 16.51 33.51
C ALA A 157 -33.27 16.76 32.35
N ARG A 158 -33.77 18.00 32.22
CA ARG A 158 -34.69 18.38 31.15
C ARG A 158 -33.99 18.28 29.76
N LEU A 159 -32.76 18.78 29.63
CA LEU A 159 -31.99 18.68 28.40
C LEU A 159 -31.69 17.24 28.02
N TYR A 160 -31.34 16.40 29.01
CA TYR A 160 -31.12 14.98 28.80
C TYR A 160 -32.36 14.26 28.28
N GLN A 161 -33.52 14.52 28.87
CA GLN A 161 -34.81 13.99 28.42
C GLN A 161 -35.18 14.43 27.00
N GLN A 162 -34.93 15.70 26.64
CA GLN A 162 -35.14 16.20 25.28
C GLN A 162 -34.20 15.52 24.26
N ALA A 163 -32.95 15.28 24.63
CA ALA A 163 -32.01 14.58 23.76
C ALA A 163 -32.41 13.13 23.50
N ILE A 164 -32.88 12.41 24.51
CA ILE A 164 -33.38 11.03 24.35
C ILE A 164 -34.63 10.97 23.50
N ASN A 165 -35.62 11.85 23.74
CA ASN A 165 -36.87 11.87 23.00
C ASN A 165 -36.65 12.24 21.51
N GLY A 166 -35.69 13.10 21.21
CA GLY A 166 -35.31 13.44 19.84
C GLY A 166 -34.63 12.32 19.05
N LEU A 167 -34.06 11.32 19.74
CA LEU A 167 -33.46 10.13 19.11
C LEU A 167 -34.49 9.02 18.80
N SER A 168 -35.69 9.09 19.40
CA SER A 168 -36.77 8.10 19.17
C SER A 168 -37.73 8.47 18.03
N GLU A 169 -37.58 9.67 17.44
CA GLU A 169 -38.45 10.14 16.33
C GLU A 169 -37.71 10.21 14.97
N SER A 170 -36.48 9.71 14.88
CA SER A 170 -35.65 9.65 13.65
C SER A 170 -35.38 8.19 13.29
#